data_890efa0c9cd812097cdf58f63a45ad65
#
_entry.id   890efa0c9cd812097cdf58f63a45ad65
#
_cell.length_a   1.000
_cell.length_b   1.000
_cell.length_c   1.000
_cell.angle_alpha   90.00
_cell.angle_beta   90.00
_cell.angle_gamma   90.00
#
_symmetry.space_group_name_H-M   'P 1'
#
loop_
_entity.id
_entity.type
_entity.pdbx_description
1 polymer ?
#
loop_
_entity_poly.entity_id
_entity_poly.type
_entity_poly.pdbx_seq_one_letter_code
_entity_poly.pdbx_strand_id
1 'polypeptide(L)'
;MTFTAVDTPPHCLDDVAVLMPAYNGQADVDLTLASFNESALVHVLIVDDGSTPPIVAPTLANLQIEVLRMPQNGGIERALQTGIDALAQRGFRYAARIDAGDRSVPQRLAKQRAYMEAHPQVAGLGMWTQVVTRAGGPLFMLTPPAEPAAIRRLRFFRSCLAHPSMMLRIDAVRAVGNYRAAYPSAEDLDLFVRLMERYDCANLPELGLYYELNEGGISATRRRRQVLSTLRLQLRYFNVANPYDWFGLAKNLLHLVTPYRALQRVKRSLLAPRASH
;
A
#
# COMPACT_ATOMS: atom_id res chain seq x y z
N MET A 1 3.97 -15.82 21.65
CA MET A 1 4.74 -16.61 20.68
C MET A 1 6.02 -15.86 20.38
N THR A 2 7.16 -16.41 20.76
CA THR A 2 8.50 -15.84 20.52
C THR A 2 8.83 -16.08 19.05
N PHE A 3 9.01 -14.99 18.28
CA PHE A 3 9.51 -15.07 16.90
C PHE A 3 10.97 -15.51 16.95
N THR A 4 11.26 -16.76 16.63
CA THR A 4 12.63 -17.22 16.35
C THR A 4 13.06 -16.61 15.02
N ALA A 5 14.21 -15.93 15.02
CA ALA A 5 14.86 -15.48 13.79
C ALA A 5 15.11 -16.71 12.90
N VAL A 6 14.45 -16.76 11.75
CA VAL A 6 14.72 -17.76 10.72
C VAL A 6 16.02 -17.34 10.06
N ASP A 7 17.06 -18.16 10.17
CA ASP A 7 18.29 -18.03 9.38
C ASP A 7 17.91 -18.12 7.89
N THR A 8 17.86 -16.98 7.23
CA THR A 8 17.43 -16.88 5.85
C THR A 8 18.65 -17.07 4.94
N PRO A 9 18.64 -18.00 3.98
CA PRO A 9 19.74 -18.16 3.00
C PRO A 9 19.91 -16.90 2.16
N PRO A 10 21.04 -16.70 1.47
CA PRO A 10 21.36 -15.46 0.75
C PRO A 10 20.22 -15.09 -0.18
N HIS A 11 19.73 -13.88 -0.01
CA HIS A 11 18.43 -13.36 -0.42
C HIS A 11 18.34 -13.25 -1.95
N CYS A 12 17.81 -14.28 -2.61
CA CYS A 12 17.37 -14.18 -4.00
C CYS A 12 16.03 -13.44 -4.02
N LEU A 13 15.93 -12.35 -4.77
CA LEU A 13 14.69 -11.60 -5.02
C LEU A 13 14.23 -11.73 -6.47
N ASP A 14 14.67 -12.78 -7.19
CA ASP A 14 14.40 -12.97 -8.62
C ASP A 14 12.91 -13.15 -8.94
N ASP A 15 12.11 -13.56 -7.97
CA ASP A 15 10.67 -13.71 -8.06
C ASP A 15 9.87 -12.52 -7.50
N VAL A 16 10.56 -11.46 -7.05
CA VAL A 16 9.96 -10.23 -6.51
C VAL A 16 10.24 -9.06 -7.44
N ALA A 17 9.21 -8.29 -7.79
CA ALA A 17 9.37 -7.01 -8.43
C ALA A 17 8.68 -5.91 -7.64
N VAL A 18 9.31 -4.76 -7.55
CA VAL A 18 8.67 -3.52 -7.06
C VAL A 18 7.72 -3.01 -8.13
N LEU A 19 6.49 -2.67 -7.74
CA LEU A 19 5.49 -2.02 -8.58
C LEU A 19 5.28 -0.59 -8.10
N MET A 20 5.69 0.38 -8.93
CA MET A 20 5.62 1.81 -8.64
C MET A 20 4.82 2.54 -9.73
N PRO A 21 3.55 2.91 -9.52
CA PRO A 21 2.84 3.82 -10.40
C PRO A 21 3.40 5.24 -10.24
N ALA A 22 3.54 5.98 -11.35
CA ALA A 22 4.04 7.34 -11.36
C ALA A 22 3.28 8.22 -12.36
N TYR A 23 3.03 9.47 -11.99
CA TYR A 23 2.43 10.47 -12.87
C TYR A 23 3.00 11.86 -12.57
N ASN A 24 3.72 12.45 -13.53
CA ASN A 24 4.34 13.80 -13.46
C ASN A 24 5.23 14.01 -12.21
N GLY A 25 5.94 12.95 -11.75
CA GLY A 25 6.67 12.95 -10.49
C GLY A 25 8.09 12.41 -10.58
N GLN A 26 8.92 12.87 -11.53
CA GLN A 26 10.29 12.36 -11.71
C GLN A 26 11.11 12.44 -10.41
N ALA A 27 11.10 13.59 -9.72
CA ALA A 27 11.88 13.76 -8.49
C ALA A 27 11.42 12.81 -7.36
N ASP A 28 10.12 12.51 -7.29
CA ASP A 28 9.55 11.57 -6.31
C ASP A 28 9.94 10.12 -6.67
N VAL A 29 9.97 9.78 -7.96
CA VAL A 29 10.49 8.48 -8.46
C VAL A 29 11.96 8.31 -8.06
N ASP A 30 12.81 9.31 -8.32
CA ASP A 30 14.24 9.25 -8.01
C ASP A 30 14.49 9.12 -6.50
N LEU A 31 13.73 9.85 -5.68
CA LEU A 31 13.79 9.74 -4.21
C LEU A 31 13.45 8.32 -3.74
N THR A 32 12.41 7.73 -4.30
CA THR A 32 11.98 6.37 -3.93
C THR A 32 13.02 5.33 -4.34
N LEU A 33 13.52 5.41 -5.57
CA LEU A 33 14.53 4.48 -6.09
C LEU A 33 15.82 4.51 -5.26
N ALA A 34 16.27 5.70 -4.86
CA ALA A 34 17.47 5.88 -4.03
C ALA A 34 17.32 5.29 -2.62
N SER A 35 16.11 4.98 -2.17
CA SER A 35 15.85 4.42 -0.83
C SER A 35 16.05 2.91 -0.73
N PHE A 36 16.09 2.18 -1.86
CA PHE A 36 16.24 0.74 -1.83
C PHE A 36 17.64 0.35 -1.39
N ASN A 37 17.70 -0.45 -0.33
CA ASN A 37 18.94 -1.02 0.22
C ASN A 37 18.67 -2.49 0.57
N GLU A 38 18.72 -3.32 -0.46
CA GLU A 38 18.62 -4.78 -0.37
C GLU A 38 19.97 -5.41 -0.70
N SER A 39 20.23 -6.59 -0.18
CA SER A 39 21.48 -7.33 -0.46
C SER A 39 21.49 -8.02 -1.82
N ALA A 40 20.33 -8.16 -2.47
CA ALA A 40 20.13 -8.73 -3.79
C ALA A 40 19.74 -7.66 -4.82
N LEU A 41 19.84 -8.01 -6.12
CA LEU A 41 19.31 -7.21 -7.20
C LEU A 41 17.79 -7.06 -7.03
N VAL A 42 17.30 -5.83 -7.16
CA VAL A 42 15.87 -5.50 -7.09
C VAL A 42 15.35 -5.17 -8.48
N HIS A 43 14.32 -5.90 -8.91
CA HIS A 43 13.57 -5.58 -10.12
C HIS A 43 12.53 -4.51 -9.80
N VAL A 44 12.47 -3.45 -10.61
CA VAL A 44 11.52 -2.35 -10.44
C VAL A 44 10.76 -2.13 -11.74
N LEU A 45 9.44 -2.23 -11.70
CA LEU A 45 8.55 -1.82 -12.77
C LEU A 45 7.90 -0.49 -12.38
N ILE A 46 8.29 0.57 -13.07
CA ILE A 46 7.61 1.87 -13.00
C ILE A 46 6.50 1.87 -14.06
N VAL A 47 5.27 2.12 -13.65
CA VAL A 47 4.18 2.35 -14.60
C VAL A 47 3.96 3.85 -14.71
N ASP A 48 4.46 4.43 -15.81
CA ASP A 48 4.27 5.84 -16.14
C ASP A 48 2.86 6.05 -16.71
N ASP A 49 1.98 6.63 -15.93
CA ASP A 49 0.57 6.88 -16.27
C ASP A 49 0.39 8.10 -17.20
N GLY A 50 1.20 8.16 -18.28
CA GLY A 50 1.12 9.20 -19.30
C GLY A 50 1.69 10.55 -18.88
N SER A 51 2.83 10.57 -18.18
CA SER A 51 3.50 11.79 -17.73
C SER A 51 3.97 12.69 -18.86
N THR A 52 4.04 13.99 -18.58
CA THR A 52 4.64 14.98 -19.49
C THR A 52 5.55 15.91 -18.67
N PRO A 53 6.89 15.84 -18.84
CA PRO A 53 7.64 14.89 -19.67
C PRO A 53 7.53 13.45 -19.18
N PRO A 54 7.87 12.44 -20.03
CA PRO A 54 7.90 11.04 -19.64
C PRO A 54 8.84 10.77 -18.46
N ILE A 55 8.50 9.77 -17.63
CA ILE A 55 9.39 9.27 -16.59
C ILE A 55 10.60 8.59 -17.22
N VAL A 56 11.79 8.91 -16.73
CA VAL A 56 13.07 8.35 -17.16
C VAL A 56 13.65 7.50 -16.02
N ALA A 57 14.05 6.26 -16.33
CA ALA A 57 14.70 5.40 -15.37
C ALA A 57 16.16 5.85 -15.14
N PRO A 58 16.59 6.14 -13.90
CA PRO A 58 17.99 6.35 -13.60
C PRO A 58 18.75 5.02 -13.61
N THR A 59 20.07 5.06 -13.83
CA THR A 59 20.95 3.89 -13.66
C THR A 59 21.42 3.81 -12.21
N LEU A 60 21.03 2.75 -11.50
CA LEU A 60 21.42 2.49 -10.13
C LEU A 60 21.98 1.05 -10.01
N ALA A 61 23.07 0.87 -9.29
CA ALA A 61 23.88 -0.35 -9.32
C ALA A 61 23.10 -1.62 -8.92
N ASN A 62 22.20 -1.52 -7.97
CA ASN A 62 21.46 -2.68 -7.42
C ASN A 62 20.00 -2.74 -7.88
N LEU A 63 19.62 -1.94 -8.89
CA LEU A 63 18.25 -1.91 -9.40
C LEU A 63 18.24 -2.23 -10.89
N GLN A 64 17.38 -3.15 -11.28
CA GLN A 64 16.99 -3.37 -12.68
C GLN A 64 15.63 -2.69 -12.91
N ILE A 65 15.66 -1.53 -13.55
CA ILE A 65 14.50 -0.66 -13.66
C ILE A 65 13.93 -0.74 -15.07
N GLU A 66 12.64 -0.99 -15.19
CA GLU A 66 11.87 -0.90 -16.41
C GLU A 66 10.79 0.18 -16.26
N VAL A 67 10.58 1.00 -17.31
CA VAL A 67 9.47 1.94 -17.38
C VAL A 67 8.46 1.46 -18.40
N LEU A 68 7.26 1.12 -17.94
CA LEU A 68 6.11 0.81 -18.78
C LEU A 68 5.24 2.05 -18.90
N ARG A 69 5.31 2.70 -20.07
CA ARG A 69 4.54 3.92 -20.33
C ARG A 69 3.15 3.63 -20.85
N MET A 70 2.14 4.20 -20.18
CA MET A 70 0.77 4.23 -20.70
C MET A 70 0.58 5.34 -21.73
N PRO A 71 -0.29 5.16 -22.74
CA PRO A 71 -0.47 6.15 -23.82
C PRO A 71 -1.08 7.47 -23.32
N GLN A 72 -1.84 7.44 -22.23
CA GLN A 72 -2.49 8.58 -21.58
C GLN A 72 -2.77 8.28 -20.11
N ASN A 73 -3.02 9.34 -19.31
CA ASN A 73 -3.41 9.16 -17.91
C ASN A 73 -4.70 8.35 -17.80
N GLY A 74 -4.60 7.19 -17.17
CA GLY A 74 -5.71 6.27 -16.92
C GLY A 74 -6.15 6.22 -15.46
N GLY A 75 -5.37 6.86 -14.57
CA GLY A 75 -5.54 6.81 -13.12
C GLY A 75 -4.82 5.64 -12.47
N ILE A 76 -4.65 5.76 -11.14
CA ILE A 76 -3.86 4.81 -10.35
C ILE A 76 -4.37 3.37 -10.47
N GLU A 77 -5.68 3.18 -10.56
CA GLU A 77 -6.31 1.86 -10.68
C GLU A 77 -5.85 1.13 -11.94
N ARG A 78 -5.82 1.86 -13.09
CA ARG A 78 -5.37 1.31 -14.37
C ARG A 78 -3.85 1.09 -14.39
N ALA A 79 -3.08 2.02 -13.84
CA ALA A 79 -1.64 1.87 -13.75
C ALA A 79 -1.26 0.63 -12.94
N LEU A 80 -1.88 0.42 -11.78
CA LEU A 80 -1.67 -0.76 -10.95
C LEU A 80 -2.14 -2.04 -11.63
N GLN A 81 -3.30 -2.03 -12.28
CA GLN A 81 -3.79 -3.18 -13.05
C GLN A 81 -2.81 -3.58 -14.14
N THR A 82 -2.37 -2.59 -14.95
CA THR A 82 -1.39 -2.80 -16.04
C THR A 82 -0.08 -3.36 -15.49
N GLY A 83 0.38 -2.83 -14.35
CA GLY A 83 1.61 -3.28 -13.72
C GLY A 83 1.53 -4.72 -13.22
N ILE A 84 0.46 -5.12 -12.55
CA ILE A 84 0.26 -6.51 -12.10
C ILE A 84 0.23 -7.46 -13.30
N ASP A 85 -0.50 -7.11 -14.36
CA ASP A 85 -0.58 -7.96 -15.56
C ASP A 85 0.77 -8.07 -16.27
N ALA A 86 1.53 -6.98 -16.33
CA ALA A 86 2.87 -6.96 -16.90
C ALA A 86 3.86 -7.80 -16.08
N LEU A 87 3.84 -7.72 -14.75
CA LEU A 87 4.68 -8.53 -13.86
C LEU A 87 4.32 -10.02 -13.95
N ALA A 88 3.03 -10.35 -14.04
CA ALA A 88 2.59 -11.73 -14.26
C ALA A 88 3.11 -12.32 -15.57
N GLN A 89 3.09 -11.54 -16.67
CA GLN A 89 3.62 -11.96 -17.98
C GLN A 89 5.14 -12.20 -17.94
N ARG A 90 5.87 -11.48 -17.06
CA ARG A 90 7.32 -11.64 -16.85
C ARG A 90 7.68 -12.78 -15.88
N GLY A 91 6.68 -13.45 -15.30
CA GLY A 91 6.88 -14.59 -14.41
C GLY A 91 7.18 -14.24 -12.96
N PHE A 92 7.04 -12.99 -12.54
CA PHE A 92 7.19 -12.62 -11.13
C PHE A 92 6.07 -13.24 -10.28
N ARG A 93 6.43 -13.69 -9.08
CA ARG A 93 5.47 -14.25 -8.10
C ARG A 93 4.91 -13.18 -7.19
N TYR A 94 5.71 -12.18 -6.86
CA TYR A 94 5.38 -11.13 -5.90
C TYR A 94 5.54 -9.74 -6.49
N ALA A 95 4.56 -8.89 -6.20
CA ALA A 95 4.60 -7.46 -6.48
C ALA A 95 4.72 -6.70 -5.16
N ALA A 96 5.88 -6.08 -4.92
CA ALA A 96 6.10 -5.19 -3.77
C ALA A 96 5.69 -3.76 -4.14
N ARG A 97 4.62 -3.31 -3.55
CA ARG A 97 4.04 -2.00 -3.86
C ARG A 97 4.84 -0.88 -3.18
N ILE A 98 5.02 0.25 -3.87
CA ILE A 98 5.50 1.51 -3.30
C ILE A 98 4.93 2.68 -4.10
N ASP A 99 4.64 3.81 -3.45
CA ASP A 99 4.31 5.08 -4.15
C ASP A 99 5.58 5.86 -4.46
N ALA A 100 5.57 6.61 -5.56
CA ALA A 100 6.59 7.63 -5.81
C ALA A 100 6.52 8.71 -4.72
N GLY A 101 7.67 9.00 -4.09
CA GLY A 101 7.81 9.87 -2.92
C GLY A 101 7.99 9.12 -1.60
N ASP A 102 7.54 7.86 -1.50
CA ASP A 102 7.77 7.02 -0.32
C ASP A 102 9.19 6.43 -0.32
N ARG A 103 9.67 5.99 0.85
CA ARG A 103 11.01 5.41 0.99
C ARG A 103 10.94 4.04 1.65
N SER A 104 11.59 3.06 1.03
CA SER A 104 11.71 1.71 1.56
C SER A 104 12.70 1.67 2.75
N VAL A 105 12.37 0.89 3.76
CA VAL A 105 13.34 0.56 4.81
C VAL A 105 14.27 -0.55 4.31
N PRO A 106 15.57 -0.57 4.69
CA PRO A 106 16.51 -1.63 4.31
C PRO A 106 15.98 -3.04 4.61
N GLN A 107 16.23 -3.98 3.70
CA GLN A 107 15.85 -5.39 3.80
C GLN A 107 14.32 -5.64 3.88
N ARG A 108 13.49 -4.67 3.50
CA ARG A 108 12.03 -4.81 3.49
C ARG A 108 11.58 -5.96 2.59
N LEU A 109 12.10 -6.00 1.36
CA LEU A 109 11.66 -6.97 0.36
C LEU A 109 12.04 -8.40 0.77
N ALA A 110 13.26 -8.58 1.26
CA ALA A 110 13.73 -9.86 1.75
C ALA A 110 12.88 -10.40 2.91
N LYS A 111 12.58 -9.54 3.90
CA LYS A 111 11.72 -9.91 5.04
C LYS A 111 10.31 -10.30 4.62
N GLN A 112 9.70 -9.50 3.74
CA GLN A 112 8.34 -9.77 3.27
C GLN A 112 8.30 -11.07 2.45
N ARG A 113 9.26 -11.28 1.55
CA ARG A 113 9.35 -12.51 0.77
C ARG A 113 9.49 -13.73 1.66
N ALA A 114 10.43 -13.72 2.60
CA ALA A 114 10.65 -14.83 3.53
C ALA A 114 9.38 -15.19 4.32
N TYR A 115 8.66 -14.18 4.82
CA TYR A 115 7.39 -14.41 5.51
C TYR A 115 6.34 -15.05 4.59
N MET A 116 6.16 -14.53 3.38
CA MET A 116 5.16 -15.06 2.44
C MET A 116 5.49 -16.47 1.94
N GLU A 117 6.77 -16.82 1.82
CA GLU A 117 7.19 -18.20 1.54
C GLU A 117 6.83 -19.17 2.68
N ALA A 118 7.02 -18.74 3.92
CA ALA A 118 6.66 -19.54 5.10
C ALA A 118 5.12 -19.61 5.33
N HIS A 119 4.34 -18.70 4.72
CA HIS A 119 2.90 -18.60 4.91
C HIS A 119 2.17 -18.55 3.55
N PRO A 120 2.04 -19.69 2.85
CA PRO A 120 1.46 -19.74 1.49
C PRO A 120 0.00 -19.28 1.41
N GLN A 121 -0.75 -19.31 2.52
CA GLN A 121 -2.12 -18.79 2.61
C GLN A 121 -2.21 -17.26 2.60
N VAL A 122 -1.08 -16.55 2.86
CA VAL A 122 -1.03 -15.09 2.86
C VAL A 122 -0.85 -14.58 1.44
N ALA A 123 -1.83 -13.83 0.94
CA ALA A 123 -1.81 -13.20 -0.39
C ALA A 123 -1.39 -11.74 -0.36
N GLY A 124 -1.48 -11.07 0.77
CA GLY A 124 -1.04 -9.69 0.96
C GLY A 124 -0.38 -9.48 2.30
N LEU A 125 0.85 -8.95 2.30
CA LEU A 125 1.64 -8.70 3.50
C LEU A 125 2.06 -7.24 3.56
N GLY A 126 1.52 -6.50 4.54
CA GLY A 126 1.93 -5.12 4.85
C GLY A 126 3.01 -5.06 5.92
N MET A 127 3.45 -3.84 6.21
CA MET A 127 4.36 -3.53 7.32
C MET A 127 3.93 -2.23 8.01
N TRP A 128 4.44 -1.99 9.21
CA TRP A 128 4.26 -0.70 9.87
C TRP A 128 4.90 0.42 9.05
N THR A 129 4.33 1.61 9.17
CA THR A 129 4.68 2.75 8.31
C THR A 129 4.88 3.98 9.17
N GLN A 130 6.05 4.62 9.05
CA GLN A 130 6.32 5.93 9.65
C GLN A 130 5.85 7.02 8.68
N VAL A 131 4.85 7.77 9.07
CA VAL A 131 4.43 8.96 8.30
C VAL A 131 5.43 10.09 8.56
N VAL A 132 5.91 10.68 7.48
CA VAL A 132 6.93 11.75 7.51
C VAL A 132 6.47 12.96 6.71
N THR A 133 7.08 14.12 7.00
CA THR A 133 6.97 15.31 6.15
C THR A 133 7.83 15.13 4.90
N ARG A 134 7.64 15.99 3.87
CA ARG A 134 8.51 16.01 2.68
C ARG A 134 10.00 16.21 3.02
N ALA A 135 10.31 16.94 4.08
CA ALA A 135 11.68 17.09 4.59
C ALA A 135 12.20 15.87 5.38
N GLY A 136 11.39 14.81 5.51
CA GLY A 136 11.75 13.59 6.23
C GLY A 136 11.53 13.63 7.73
N GLY A 137 11.02 14.72 8.30
CA GLY A 137 10.69 14.81 9.72
C GLY A 137 9.56 13.84 10.11
N PRO A 138 9.70 13.04 11.21
CA PRO A 138 8.67 12.09 11.61
C PRO A 138 7.43 12.80 12.15
N LEU A 139 6.24 12.31 11.76
CA LEU A 139 4.94 12.82 12.23
C LEU A 139 4.30 11.82 13.21
N PHE A 140 3.97 10.64 12.74
CA PHE A 140 3.38 9.57 13.55
C PHE A 140 3.58 8.21 12.88
N MET A 141 3.48 7.14 13.68
CA MET A 141 3.59 5.77 13.17
C MET A 141 2.21 5.16 12.98
N LEU A 142 2.02 4.46 11.85
CA LEU A 142 0.89 3.59 11.59
C LEU A 142 1.29 2.17 11.97
N THR A 143 0.61 1.63 12.98
CA THR A 143 0.84 0.27 13.50
C THR A 143 -0.44 -0.55 13.35
N PRO A 144 -0.76 -1.00 12.13
CA PRO A 144 -1.92 -1.85 11.90
C PRO A 144 -1.76 -3.21 12.59
N PRO A 145 -2.88 -3.93 12.86
CA PRO A 145 -2.82 -5.26 13.47
C PRO A 145 -2.06 -6.23 12.56
N ALA A 146 -1.28 -7.13 13.16
CA ALA A 146 -0.50 -8.13 12.44
C ALA A 146 -1.36 -9.29 11.93
N GLU A 147 -2.31 -9.76 12.75
CA GLU A 147 -3.03 -11.01 12.56
C GLU A 147 -4.17 -10.89 11.54
N PRO A 148 -4.33 -11.88 10.63
CA PRO A 148 -5.37 -11.89 9.60
C PRO A 148 -6.79 -11.76 10.17
N ALA A 149 -7.08 -12.43 11.29
CA ALA A 149 -8.41 -12.37 11.93
C ALA A 149 -8.75 -10.95 12.42
N ALA A 150 -7.78 -10.24 13.01
CA ALA A 150 -7.95 -8.86 13.45
C ALA A 150 -8.11 -7.90 12.26
N ILE A 151 -7.33 -8.07 11.19
CA ILE A 151 -7.43 -7.28 9.96
C ILE A 151 -8.83 -7.45 9.35
N ARG A 152 -9.29 -8.69 9.17
CA ARG A 152 -10.60 -9.02 8.61
C ARG A 152 -11.73 -8.40 9.44
N ARG A 153 -11.64 -8.47 10.79
CA ARG A 153 -12.63 -7.90 11.70
C ARG A 153 -12.70 -6.38 11.64
N LEU A 154 -11.55 -5.69 11.49
CA LEU A 154 -11.43 -4.23 11.58
C LEU A 154 -11.47 -3.51 10.22
N ARG A 155 -11.52 -4.24 9.10
CA ARG A 155 -11.32 -3.75 7.73
C ARG A 155 -12.09 -2.48 7.34
N PHE A 156 -13.30 -2.29 7.88
CA PHE A 156 -14.12 -1.10 7.61
C PHE A 156 -14.08 -0.06 8.73
N PHE A 157 -13.57 -0.42 9.90
CA PHE A 157 -13.48 0.49 11.03
C PHE A 157 -12.22 1.36 10.98
N ARG A 158 -11.07 0.76 10.60
CA ARG A 158 -9.79 1.48 10.43
C ARG A 158 -9.01 0.93 9.25
N SER A 159 -8.04 1.74 8.73
CA SER A 159 -7.08 1.21 7.77
C SER A 159 -6.22 0.14 8.47
N CYS A 160 -6.30 -1.09 7.97
CA CYS A 160 -5.56 -2.23 8.50
C CYS A 160 -4.40 -2.65 7.62
N LEU A 161 -4.32 -2.14 6.40
CA LEU A 161 -3.28 -2.43 5.43
C LEU A 161 -2.84 -1.10 4.80
N ALA A 162 -1.56 -0.79 4.90
CA ALA A 162 -0.98 0.40 4.27
C ALA A 162 -0.55 0.02 2.85
N HIS A 163 -1.34 0.41 1.84
CA HIS A 163 -1.16 0.00 0.46
C HIS A 163 0.29 0.14 -0.06
N PRO A 164 1.01 1.27 0.16
CA PRO A 164 2.39 1.40 -0.33
C PRO A 164 3.41 0.50 0.39
N SER A 165 3.04 -0.13 1.52
CA SER A 165 3.90 -1.07 2.22
C SER A 165 3.65 -2.55 1.84
N MET A 166 2.67 -2.83 0.97
CA MET A 166 2.22 -4.19 0.69
C MET A 166 3.18 -4.93 -0.24
N MET A 167 3.42 -6.22 0.06
CA MET A 167 3.82 -7.22 -0.92
C MET A 167 2.63 -8.11 -1.23
N LEU A 168 2.34 -8.32 -2.49
CA LEU A 168 1.15 -9.01 -2.99
C LEU A 168 1.56 -10.24 -3.79
N ARG A 169 0.90 -11.38 -3.58
CA ARG A 169 1.01 -12.58 -4.42
C ARG A 169 0.25 -12.34 -5.71
N ILE A 170 0.94 -12.28 -6.85
CA ILE A 170 0.40 -11.85 -8.15
C ILE A 170 -0.72 -12.78 -8.63
N ASP A 171 -0.56 -14.09 -8.49
CA ASP A 171 -1.57 -15.08 -8.87
C ASP A 171 -2.88 -14.90 -8.08
N ALA A 172 -2.78 -14.64 -6.76
CA ALA A 172 -3.93 -14.37 -5.92
C ALA A 172 -4.63 -13.05 -6.29
N VAL A 173 -3.87 -11.99 -6.57
CA VAL A 173 -4.43 -10.70 -7.05
C VAL A 173 -5.21 -10.91 -8.35
N ARG A 174 -4.66 -11.66 -9.30
CA ARG A 174 -5.33 -11.98 -10.57
C ARG A 174 -6.55 -12.88 -10.38
N ALA A 175 -6.48 -13.87 -9.50
CA ALA A 175 -7.57 -14.79 -9.21
C ALA A 175 -8.81 -14.09 -8.61
N VAL A 176 -8.63 -12.94 -7.94
CA VAL A 176 -9.73 -12.12 -7.43
C VAL A 176 -10.12 -10.97 -8.38
N GLY A 177 -9.55 -10.93 -9.61
CA GLY A 177 -9.90 -9.98 -10.66
C GLY A 177 -9.10 -8.68 -10.66
N ASN A 178 -7.86 -8.69 -10.13
CA ASN A 178 -6.89 -7.59 -10.19
C ASN A 178 -7.44 -6.26 -9.61
N TYR A 179 -6.76 -5.14 -9.81
CA TYR A 179 -7.29 -3.80 -9.53
C TYR A 179 -8.42 -3.45 -10.49
N ARG A 180 -9.39 -2.69 -10.02
CA ARG A 180 -10.55 -2.30 -10.84
C ARG A 180 -11.08 -0.92 -10.49
N ALA A 181 -11.57 -0.18 -11.47
CA ALA A 181 -12.05 1.19 -11.31
C ALA A 181 -13.48 1.30 -10.72
N ALA A 182 -14.05 0.20 -10.21
CA ALA A 182 -15.43 0.17 -9.70
C ALA A 182 -15.65 1.03 -8.45
N TYR A 183 -14.57 1.25 -7.67
CA TYR A 183 -14.58 2.00 -6.41
C TYR A 183 -13.47 3.06 -6.38
N PRO A 184 -13.64 4.17 -7.10
CA PRO A 184 -12.60 5.17 -7.25
C PRO A 184 -12.13 5.76 -5.93
N SER A 185 -10.79 5.89 -5.77
CA SER A 185 -10.11 6.31 -4.54
C SER A 185 -10.31 5.37 -3.34
N ALA A 186 -10.71 4.12 -3.58
CA ALA A 186 -10.77 3.01 -2.64
C ALA A 186 -10.44 1.69 -3.35
N GLU A 187 -9.61 1.75 -4.41
CA GLU A 187 -9.16 0.63 -5.23
C GLU A 187 -8.37 -0.40 -4.42
N ASP A 188 -7.60 0.09 -3.45
CA ASP A 188 -6.84 -0.70 -2.49
C ASP A 188 -7.76 -1.48 -1.56
N LEU A 189 -8.72 -0.80 -0.94
CA LEU A 189 -9.70 -1.44 -0.06
C LEU A 189 -10.54 -2.48 -0.81
N ASP A 190 -10.96 -2.18 -2.06
CA ASP A 190 -11.68 -3.12 -2.90
C ASP A 190 -10.87 -4.39 -3.17
N LEU A 191 -9.59 -4.25 -3.52
CA LEU A 191 -8.70 -5.39 -3.71
C LEU A 191 -8.52 -6.19 -2.43
N PHE A 192 -8.25 -5.53 -1.31
CA PHE A 192 -8.00 -6.20 -0.03
C PHE A 192 -9.23 -6.96 0.48
N VAL A 193 -10.43 -6.39 0.35
CA VAL A 193 -11.66 -7.09 0.74
C VAL A 193 -11.85 -8.35 -0.10
N ARG A 194 -11.63 -8.30 -1.42
CA ARG A 194 -11.72 -9.47 -2.29
C ARG A 194 -10.64 -10.52 -2.02
N LEU A 195 -9.42 -10.09 -1.69
CA LEU A 195 -8.36 -11.01 -1.27
C LEU A 195 -8.77 -11.73 0.03
N MET A 196 -9.28 -10.98 1.02
CA MET A 196 -9.70 -11.55 2.32
C MET A 196 -10.89 -12.52 2.23
N GLU A 197 -11.63 -12.56 1.12
CA GLU A 197 -12.66 -13.58 0.88
C GLU A 197 -12.08 -14.99 0.61
N ARG A 198 -10.82 -15.07 0.14
CA ARG A 198 -10.20 -16.33 -0.31
C ARG A 198 -8.86 -16.62 0.33
N TYR A 199 -8.16 -15.61 0.80
CA TYR A 199 -6.80 -15.67 1.30
C TYR A 199 -6.67 -14.89 2.61
N ASP A 200 -5.52 -14.99 3.25
CA ASP A 200 -5.18 -14.15 4.37
C ASP A 200 -4.41 -12.89 3.90
N CYS A 201 -4.65 -11.80 4.63
CA CYS A 201 -3.79 -10.62 4.61
C CYS A 201 -3.22 -10.43 6.01
N ALA A 202 -1.93 -10.11 6.11
CA ALA A 202 -1.21 -9.95 7.37
C ALA A 202 -0.36 -8.67 7.36
N ASN A 203 0.20 -8.30 8.50
CA ASN A 203 1.27 -7.31 8.57
C ASN A 203 2.43 -7.84 9.41
N LEU A 204 3.67 -7.58 8.96
CA LEU A 204 4.82 -7.69 9.82
C LEU A 204 4.83 -6.52 10.82
N PRO A 205 4.95 -6.77 12.13
CA PRO A 205 4.96 -5.73 13.16
C PRO A 205 6.32 -5.02 13.24
N GLU A 206 6.84 -4.62 12.09
CA GLU A 206 8.13 -3.92 11.92
C GLU A 206 7.95 -2.75 10.97
N LEU A 207 8.81 -1.72 11.14
CA LEU A 207 8.87 -0.60 10.21
C LEU A 207 9.39 -1.09 8.84
N GLY A 208 8.59 -0.87 7.79
CA GLY A 208 8.93 -1.23 6.41
C GLY A 208 8.94 -0.05 5.44
N LEU A 209 8.30 1.06 5.80
CA LEU A 209 8.10 2.19 4.89
C LEU A 209 8.10 3.52 5.63
N TYR A 210 8.73 4.53 5.02
CA TYR A 210 8.51 5.93 5.31
C TYR A 210 7.52 6.49 4.28
N TYR A 211 6.32 6.84 4.75
CA TYR A 211 5.24 7.38 3.92
C TYR A 211 5.29 8.91 3.93
N GLU A 212 5.50 9.54 2.79
CA GLU A 212 5.47 10.99 2.67
C GLU A 212 4.03 11.51 2.70
N LEU A 213 3.71 12.37 3.68
CA LEU A 213 2.41 13.02 3.75
C LEU A 213 2.31 14.12 2.69
N ASN A 214 1.67 13.82 1.57
CA ASN A 214 1.39 14.80 0.54
C ASN A 214 0.03 15.46 0.76
N GLU A 215 0.02 16.75 1.13
CA GLU A 215 -1.22 17.51 1.36
C GLU A 215 -2.07 17.70 0.09
N GLY A 216 -1.47 17.59 -1.09
CA GLY A 216 -2.14 17.60 -2.40
C GLY A 216 -2.58 16.22 -2.92
N GLY A 217 -2.33 15.14 -2.17
CA GLY A 217 -2.62 13.78 -2.58
C GLY A 217 -4.10 13.47 -2.79
N ILE A 218 -4.39 12.33 -3.41
CA ILE A 218 -5.74 11.87 -3.77
C ILE A 218 -6.66 11.82 -2.54
N SER A 219 -6.17 11.37 -1.41
CA SER A 219 -6.94 11.25 -0.16
C SER A 219 -7.38 12.61 0.40
N ALA A 220 -6.62 13.68 0.15
CA ALA A 220 -6.97 15.03 0.57
C ALA A 220 -7.97 15.70 -0.39
N THR A 221 -7.78 15.51 -1.70
CA THR A 221 -8.54 16.20 -2.76
C THR A 221 -9.83 15.50 -3.14
N ARG A 222 -9.89 14.16 -3.06
CA ARG A 222 -11.04 13.33 -3.50
C ARG A 222 -11.79 12.65 -2.36
N ARG A 223 -11.71 13.19 -1.14
CA ARG A 223 -12.26 12.59 0.08
C ARG A 223 -13.73 12.14 -0.02
N ARG A 224 -14.63 12.99 -0.55
CA ARG A 224 -16.06 12.62 -0.67
C ARG A 224 -16.25 11.37 -1.54
N ARG A 225 -15.51 11.32 -2.65
CA ARG A 225 -15.52 10.17 -3.57
C ARG A 225 -15.02 8.91 -2.87
N GLN A 226 -13.93 9.03 -2.11
CA GLN A 226 -13.36 7.94 -1.32
C GLN A 226 -14.37 7.41 -0.28
N VAL A 227 -14.99 8.30 0.51
CA VAL A 227 -15.98 7.90 1.52
C VAL A 227 -17.18 7.21 0.89
N LEU A 228 -17.70 7.70 -0.25
CA LEU A 228 -18.80 7.07 -0.97
C LEU A 228 -18.42 5.69 -1.52
N SER A 229 -17.23 5.54 -2.08
CA SER A 229 -16.70 4.23 -2.54
C SER A 229 -16.55 3.27 -1.37
N THR A 230 -16.00 3.73 -0.24
CA THR A 230 -15.87 2.92 0.99
C THR A 230 -17.24 2.48 1.53
N LEU A 231 -18.24 3.36 1.55
CA LEU A 231 -19.60 3.01 1.98
C LEU A 231 -20.24 1.96 1.06
N ARG A 232 -20.09 2.11 -0.27
CA ARG A 232 -20.59 1.11 -1.23
C ARG A 232 -19.92 -0.26 -1.03
N LEU A 233 -18.61 -0.29 -0.82
CA LEU A 233 -17.87 -1.51 -0.51
C LEU A 233 -18.35 -2.11 0.80
N GLN A 234 -18.47 -1.29 1.84
CA GLN A 234 -18.91 -1.74 3.15
C GLN A 234 -20.31 -2.34 3.10
N LEU A 235 -21.26 -1.71 2.41
CA LEU A 235 -22.62 -2.25 2.26
C LEU A 235 -22.64 -3.58 1.50
N ARG A 236 -21.77 -3.74 0.49
CA ARG A 236 -21.66 -4.97 -0.29
C ARG A 236 -21.13 -6.15 0.52
N TYR A 237 -20.17 -5.90 1.41
CA TYR A 237 -19.46 -6.92 2.20
C TYR A 237 -19.79 -6.82 3.71
N PHE A 238 -20.96 -6.24 4.04
CA PHE A 238 -21.38 -6.01 5.41
C PHE A 238 -21.66 -7.31 6.15
N ASN A 239 -21.01 -7.49 7.30
CA ASN A 239 -21.28 -8.62 8.18
C ASN A 239 -22.03 -8.12 9.41
N VAL A 240 -23.33 -8.44 9.49
CA VAL A 240 -24.21 -8.04 10.59
C VAL A 240 -23.74 -8.55 11.96
N ALA A 241 -23.02 -9.68 11.98
CA ALA A 241 -22.46 -10.26 13.20
C ALA A 241 -21.15 -9.58 13.67
N ASN A 242 -20.54 -8.73 12.82
CA ASN A 242 -19.33 -8.01 13.18
C ASN A 242 -19.65 -6.61 13.72
N PRO A 243 -19.51 -6.33 15.02
CA PRO A 243 -19.82 -5.00 15.58
C PRO A 243 -18.96 -3.89 14.98
N TYR A 244 -17.74 -4.17 14.51
CA TYR A 244 -16.89 -3.17 13.88
C TYR A 244 -17.38 -2.75 12.49
N ASP A 245 -18.19 -3.55 11.81
CA ASP A 245 -18.84 -3.14 10.56
C ASP A 245 -19.90 -2.06 10.85
N TRP A 246 -20.64 -2.16 11.94
CA TRP A 246 -21.58 -1.14 12.40
C TRP A 246 -20.86 0.16 12.82
N PHE A 247 -19.79 0.06 13.61
CA PHE A 247 -18.99 1.23 13.99
C PHE A 247 -18.33 1.90 12.77
N GLY A 248 -17.84 1.10 11.84
CA GLY A 248 -17.28 1.58 10.57
C GLY A 248 -18.33 2.32 9.72
N LEU A 249 -19.56 1.78 9.64
CA LEU A 249 -20.65 2.41 8.91
C LEU A 249 -21.01 3.77 9.52
N ALA A 250 -21.23 3.83 10.85
CA ALA A 250 -21.51 5.07 11.56
C ALA A 250 -20.41 6.11 11.37
N LYS A 251 -19.13 5.70 11.48
CA LYS A 251 -17.97 6.57 11.23
C LYS A 251 -17.95 7.11 9.81
N ASN A 252 -18.16 6.25 8.80
CA ASN A 252 -18.11 6.67 7.40
C ASN A 252 -19.28 7.60 7.04
N LEU A 253 -20.47 7.37 7.58
CA LEU A 253 -21.61 8.28 7.45
C LEU A 253 -21.30 9.64 8.11
N LEU A 254 -20.73 9.65 9.31
CA LEU A 254 -20.29 10.88 9.97
C LEU A 254 -19.24 11.62 9.13
N HIS A 255 -18.29 10.90 8.53
CA HIS A 255 -17.27 11.50 7.64
C HIS A 255 -17.87 12.11 6.38
N LEU A 256 -19.01 11.64 5.90
CA LEU A 256 -19.68 12.20 4.73
C LEU A 256 -20.29 13.59 5.00
N VAL A 257 -20.82 13.79 6.22
CA VAL A 257 -21.50 15.03 6.62
C VAL A 257 -20.57 16.03 7.33
N THR A 258 -19.43 15.56 7.88
CA THR A 258 -18.53 16.44 8.64
C THR A 258 -17.55 17.17 7.71
N PRO A 259 -17.44 18.51 7.78
CA PRO A 259 -16.46 19.29 7.03
C PRO A 259 -15.02 18.83 7.34
N TYR A 260 -14.18 18.74 6.31
CA TYR A 260 -12.78 18.30 6.44
C TYR A 260 -11.99 19.10 7.50
N ARG A 261 -12.20 20.43 7.55
CA ARG A 261 -11.53 21.31 8.52
C ARG A 261 -11.84 20.97 9.98
N ALA A 262 -13.08 20.54 10.28
CA ALA A 262 -13.47 20.13 11.62
C ALA A 262 -12.77 18.82 12.04
N LEU A 263 -12.69 17.85 11.14
CA LEU A 263 -11.99 16.58 11.37
C LEU A 263 -10.48 16.76 11.57
N GLN A 264 -9.85 17.66 10.81
CA GLN A 264 -8.44 17.98 10.97
C GLN A 264 -8.15 18.62 12.35
N ARG A 265 -9.04 19.49 12.85
CA ARG A 265 -8.90 20.07 14.20
C ARG A 265 -8.95 18.98 15.28
N VAL A 266 -9.94 18.10 15.22
CA VAL A 266 -10.08 16.97 16.15
C VAL A 266 -8.87 16.04 16.08
N LYS A 267 -8.40 15.70 14.87
CA LYS A 267 -7.23 14.84 14.67
C LYS A 267 -5.95 15.47 15.23
N ARG A 268 -5.74 16.78 15.03
CA ARG A 268 -4.60 17.52 15.61
C ARG A 268 -4.65 17.56 17.13
N SER A 269 -5.82 17.77 17.75
CA SER A 269 -5.95 17.79 19.21
C SER A 269 -5.75 16.41 19.86
N LEU A 270 -6.11 15.33 19.17
CA LEU A 270 -5.92 13.95 19.65
C LEU A 270 -4.50 13.42 19.44
N LEU A 271 -3.77 13.94 18.45
CA LEU A 271 -2.41 13.52 18.09
C LEU A 271 -1.33 14.50 18.58
N ALA A 272 -1.71 15.64 19.18
CA ALA A 272 -0.76 16.51 19.82
C ALA A 272 -0.03 15.75 20.94
N PRO A 273 1.34 15.77 20.96
CA PRO A 273 2.07 15.14 22.04
C PRO A 273 1.59 15.78 23.35
N ARG A 274 1.15 14.95 24.31
CA ARG A 274 0.93 15.43 25.67
C ARG A 274 2.27 15.95 26.17
N ALA A 275 2.34 17.26 26.40
CA ALA A 275 3.48 17.85 27.08
C ALA A 275 3.67 17.10 28.41
N SER A 276 4.79 16.38 28.51
CA SER A 276 5.23 15.81 29.78
C SER A 276 5.56 16.97 30.71
N HIS A 277 4.74 17.19 31.72
CA HIS A 277 5.07 18.01 32.87
C HIS A 277 6.00 17.22 33.78
#